data_4eb69891e74159b173651362e2b9bcd0
#
_entry.id   4eb69891e74159b173651362e2b9bcd0
#
_cell.length_a   1.000
_cell.length_b   1.000
_cell.length_c   1.000
_cell.angle_alpha   90.00
_cell.angle_beta   90.00
_cell.angle_gamma   90.00
#
_symmetry.space_group_name_H-M   'P 1'
#
loop_
_entity.id
_entity.type
_entity.pdbx_description
1 polymer ?
#
loop_
_entity_poly.entity_id
_entity_poly.type
_entity_poly.pdbx_seq_one_letter_code
_entity_poly.pdbx_strand_id
1 'polypeptide(L)'
;MRKERCRIGVVAPASRMAPEVAERVPAVARSLYPDRTPEIVFHPQCLAAHGHFAGDDETRAQAFLDIANDESYDAVWFARGGYGSCRVVEAVMCKLTEPSRRKAYIGYSDAGVLLAALYRSGFETVAHGPVAQDILRDGGDAAVGRALAWMVDRSPEALEPTVSRLKLTAAFNMTVLSQLLGTPLQPDLDGHVLMLEEVGEAMYRIDRSLFHITSNAEIRRVAGVMLGRCSGIIPNEPDFGMNEEEIARYWCQRSGIPWLGRADIGHDTNNKIVPFGTSHERC
;
A
#
# COMPACT_ATOMS: atom_id res chain seq x y z
N MET A 1 -9.99 25.23 12.49
CA MET A 1 -8.67 25.32 13.21
C MET A 1 -7.84 24.12 12.74
N ARG A 2 -6.66 24.34 12.14
CA ARG A 2 -5.72 23.23 11.90
C ARG A 2 -5.35 22.67 13.28
N LYS A 3 -5.42 21.35 13.47
CA LYS A 3 -4.84 20.70 14.65
C LYS A 3 -3.37 21.12 14.75
N GLU A 4 -2.92 21.55 15.92
CA GLU A 4 -1.54 21.99 16.12
C GLU A 4 -0.51 20.87 15.85
N ARG A 5 -0.93 19.60 15.87
CA ARG A 5 -0.06 18.44 15.73
C ARG A 5 -0.78 17.29 15.02
N CYS A 6 -0.19 16.75 13.94
CA CYS A 6 -0.68 15.56 13.25
C CYS A 6 -0.48 14.32 14.15
N ARG A 7 -1.51 13.47 14.28
CA ARG A 7 -1.45 12.24 15.06
C ARG A 7 -1.64 11.02 14.16
N ILE A 8 -0.65 10.14 14.12
CA ILE A 8 -0.57 8.98 13.23
C ILE A 8 -0.63 7.72 14.06
N GLY A 9 -1.65 6.89 13.83
CA GLY A 9 -1.77 5.58 14.46
C GLY A 9 -1.14 4.49 13.59
N VAL A 10 -0.32 3.65 14.20
CA VAL A 10 0.34 2.52 13.52
C VAL A 10 -0.28 1.22 13.97
N VAL A 11 -0.72 0.38 13.01
CA VAL A 11 -1.37 -0.92 13.26
C VAL A 11 -0.78 -2.02 12.36
N ALA A 12 -0.82 -3.26 12.82
CA ALA A 12 -0.27 -4.42 12.12
C ALA A 12 -1.35 -5.46 11.78
N PRO A 13 -2.17 -5.26 10.74
CA PRO A 13 -3.26 -6.19 10.42
C PRO A 13 -2.78 -7.54 9.86
N ALA A 14 -1.50 -7.68 9.56
CA ALA A 14 -0.86 -8.89 9.04
C ALA A 14 0.20 -9.44 10.03
N SER A 15 1.47 -9.30 9.69
CA SER A 15 2.59 -9.77 10.52
C SER A 15 3.03 -8.70 11.53
N ARG A 16 3.60 -9.16 12.66
CA ARG A 16 4.14 -8.26 13.69
C ARG A 16 5.34 -7.47 13.18
N MET A 17 5.50 -6.27 13.69
CA MET A 17 6.71 -5.46 13.47
C MET A 17 7.82 -5.81 14.46
N ALA A 18 9.06 -5.44 14.14
CA ALA A 18 10.18 -5.50 15.07
C ALA A 18 10.10 -4.34 16.09
N PRO A 19 10.48 -4.56 17.37
CA PRO A 19 10.41 -3.53 18.41
C PRO A 19 11.19 -2.25 18.08
N GLU A 20 12.32 -2.36 17.38
CA GLU A 20 13.22 -1.26 17.01
C GLU A 20 12.53 -0.22 16.13
N VAL A 21 11.47 -0.61 15.43
CA VAL A 21 10.66 0.31 14.60
C VAL A 21 10.06 1.42 15.45
N ALA A 22 9.56 1.07 16.66
CA ALA A 22 8.92 2.03 17.55
C ALA A 22 9.89 3.09 18.12
N GLU A 23 11.20 2.81 18.07
CA GLU A 23 12.25 3.76 18.48
C GLU A 23 12.74 4.60 17.30
N ARG A 24 13.00 3.95 16.15
CA ARG A 24 13.62 4.59 14.99
C ARG A 24 12.69 5.52 14.24
N VAL A 25 11.43 5.12 14.02
CA VAL A 25 10.45 5.93 13.26
C VAL A 25 10.18 7.29 13.91
N PRO A 26 9.93 7.40 15.25
CA PRO A 26 9.80 8.70 15.90
C PRO A 26 11.08 9.54 15.86
N ALA A 27 12.27 8.94 15.79
CA ALA A 27 13.52 9.68 15.63
C ALA A 27 13.59 10.39 14.26
N VAL A 28 13.23 9.71 13.19
CA VAL A 28 13.10 10.30 11.84
C VAL A 28 12.06 11.42 11.85
N ALA A 29 10.89 11.21 12.47
CA ALA A 29 9.86 12.24 12.56
C ALA A 29 10.34 13.51 13.28
N ARG A 30 11.06 13.37 14.39
CA ARG A 30 11.67 14.53 15.09
C ARG A 30 12.70 15.25 14.25
N SER A 31 13.51 14.52 13.48
CA SER A 31 14.51 15.11 12.60
C SER A 31 13.89 15.92 11.46
N LEU A 32 12.82 15.40 10.85
CA LEU A 32 12.14 16.04 9.73
C LEU A 32 11.23 17.21 10.15
N TYR A 33 10.66 17.12 11.35
CA TYR A 33 9.67 18.08 11.85
C TYR A 33 10.01 18.58 13.27
N PRO A 34 11.15 19.26 13.50
CA PRO A 34 11.58 19.64 14.84
C PRO A 34 10.57 20.54 15.57
N ASP A 35 9.91 21.46 14.86
CA ASP A 35 8.97 22.43 15.44
C ASP A 35 7.52 21.90 15.52
N ARG A 36 7.18 20.86 14.74
CA ARG A 36 5.83 20.30 14.66
C ARG A 36 5.84 18.79 14.52
N THR A 37 6.69 18.13 15.29
CA THR A 37 6.85 16.66 15.25
C THR A 37 5.47 15.97 15.33
N PRO A 38 5.08 15.15 14.35
CA PRO A 38 3.84 14.37 14.46
C PRO A 38 3.90 13.40 15.63
N GLU A 39 2.79 13.18 16.28
CA GLU A 39 2.67 12.13 17.30
C GLU A 39 2.45 10.79 16.59
N ILE A 40 3.39 9.85 16.75
CA ILE A 40 3.29 8.51 16.18
C ILE A 40 2.97 7.53 17.31
N VAL A 41 1.79 6.95 17.24
CA VAL A 41 1.27 6.02 18.26
C VAL A 41 1.23 4.61 17.68
N PHE A 42 2.10 3.76 18.18
CA PHE A 42 2.08 2.34 17.82
C PHE A 42 1.07 1.63 18.71
N HIS A 43 0.04 1.02 18.10
CA HIS A 43 -0.87 0.19 18.86
C HIS A 43 -0.11 -1.01 19.46
N PRO A 44 -0.32 -1.36 20.73
CA PRO A 44 0.42 -2.46 21.39
C PRO A 44 0.37 -3.79 20.61
N GLN A 45 -0.72 -4.01 19.88
CA GLN A 45 -0.93 -5.16 19.01
C GLN A 45 0.17 -5.32 17.93
N CYS A 46 0.84 -4.24 17.50
CA CYS A 46 1.92 -4.31 16.51
C CYS A 46 3.05 -5.27 16.92
N LEU A 47 3.22 -5.51 18.22
CA LEU A 47 4.24 -6.39 18.79
C LEU A 47 3.68 -7.76 19.22
N ALA A 48 2.37 -7.96 19.17
CA ALA A 48 1.75 -9.22 19.54
C ALA A 48 2.14 -10.35 18.58
N ALA A 49 2.07 -11.59 19.06
CA ALA A 49 2.43 -12.77 18.27
C ALA A 49 1.36 -13.86 18.45
N HIS A 50 0.85 -14.35 17.32
CA HIS A 50 0.00 -15.52 17.25
C HIS A 50 0.36 -16.30 15.98
N GLY A 51 1.28 -17.26 16.09
CA GLY A 51 1.86 -17.92 14.92
C GLY A 51 2.51 -16.93 13.95
N HIS A 52 2.01 -16.88 12.73
CA HIS A 52 2.47 -15.95 11.67
C HIS A 52 2.04 -14.49 11.91
N PHE A 53 0.98 -14.26 12.69
CA PHE A 53 0.27 -13.00 12.74
C PHE A 53 0.64 -12.13 13.96
N ALA A 54 0.35 -10.85 13.87
CA ALA A 54 0.46 -9.87 14.95
C ALA A 54 -0.76 -9.93 15.90
N GLY A 55 -0.97 -11.05 16.56
CA GLY A 55 -2.18 -11.40 17.30
C GLY A 55 -3.16 -12.22 16.47
N ASP A 56 -4.23 -12.71 17.08
CA ASP A 56 -5.32 -13.40 16.37
C ASP A 56 -6.15 -12.44 15.50
N ASP A 57 -7.09 -12.97 14.76
CA ASP A 57 -7.86 -12.18 13.79
C ASP A 57 -8.70 -11.10 14.49
N GLU A 58 -9.26 -11.40 15.67
CA GLU A 58 -10.06 -10.44 16.46
C GLU A 58 -9.19 -9.31 17.00
N THR A 59 -8.04 -9.62 17.59
CA THR A 59 -7.07 -8.65 18.11
C THR A 59 -6.59 -7.71 17.01
N ARG A 60 -6.27 -8.22 15.80
CA ARG A 60 -5.82 -7.42 14.66
C ARG A 60 -6.92 -6.50 14.12
N ALA A 61 -8.14 -7.03 14.00
CA ALA A 61 -9.29 -6.25 13.55
C ALA A 61 -9.63 -5.14 14.56
N GLN A 62 -9.64 -5.46 15.86
CA GLN A 62 -9.93 -4.48 16.90
C GLN A 62 -8.88 -3.37 16.95
N ALA A 63 -7.59 -3.71 16.90
CA ALA A 63 -6.52 -2.71 16.85
C ALA A 63 -6.65 -1.73 15.68
N PHE A 64 -7.06 -2.23 14.51
CA PHE A 64 -7.34 -1.35 13.38
C PHE A 64 -8.51 -0.41 13.68
N LEU A 65 -9.60 -0.93 14.25
CA LEU A 65 -10.79 -0.15 14.58
C LEU A 65 -10.54 0.88 15.66
N ASP A 66 -9.72 0.56 16.68
CA ASP A 66 -9.35 1.47 17.77
C ASP A 66 -8.69 2.74 17.24
N ILE A 67 -7.83 2.61 16.21
CA ILE A 67 -7.19 3.76 15.57
C ILE A 67 -8.11 4.41 14.53
N ALA A 68 -8.74 3.60 13.68
CA ALA A 68 -9.53 4.11 12.56
C ALA A 68 -10.77 4.90 13.03
N ASN A 69 -11.43 4.46 14.09
CA ASN A 69 -12.65 5.08 14.59
C ASN A 69 -12.42 6.22 15.60
N ASP A 70 -11.20 6.35 16.17
CA ASP A 70 -10.88 7.42 17.11
C ASP A 70 -10.59 8.72 16.34
N GLU A 71 -11.44 9.74 16.52
CA GLU A 71 -11.35 11.05 15.84
C GLU A 71 -10.06 11.83 16.14
N SER A 72 -9.31 11.44 17.15
CA SER A 72 -8.05 12.09 17.52
C SER A 72 -6.91 11.81 16.54
N TYR A 73 -6.98 10.71 15.76
CA TYR A 73 -5.98 10.37 14.75
C TYR A 73 -6.31 11.00 13.39
N ASP A 74 -5.27 11.40 12.67
CA ASP A 74 -5.35 11.97 11.32
C ASP A 74 -4.96 10.95 10.23
N ALA A 75 -4.20 9.91 10.60
CA ALA A 75 -3.80 8.86 9.68
C ALA A 75 -3.70 7.49 10.36
N VAL A 76 -3.88 6.45 9.55
CA VAL A 76 -3.60 5.05 9.86
C VAL A 76 -2.44 4.59 8.98
N TRP A 77 -1.35 4.21 9.60
CA TRP A 77 -0.16 3.73 8.94
C TRP A 77 0.04 2.24 9.23
N PHE A 78 0.18 1.44 8.17
CA PHE A 78 0.42 0.01 8.36
C PHE A 78 1.85 -0.23 8.84
N ALA A 79 1.98 -1.01 9.91
CA ALA A 79 3.28 -1.30 10.52
C ALA A 79 4.18 -2.12 9.60
N ARG A 80 3.57 -3.13 8.94
CA ARG A 80 4.26 -4.12 8.12
C ARG A 80 3.30 -4.82 7.17
N GLY A 81 3.81 -5.32 6.04
CA GLY A 81 3.14 -6.30 5.19
C GLY A 81 3.23 -7.72 5.77
N GLY A 82 3.35 -8.70 4.91
CA GLY A 82 3.37 -10.12 5.24
C GLY A 82 2.12 -10.80 4.66
N TYR A 83 1.31 -11.43 5.51
CA TYR A 83 0.03 -12.04 5.13
C TYR A 83 -0.95 -11.93 6.30
N GLY A 84 -2.24 -11.70 6.00
CA GLY A 84 -3.30 -11.76 7.00
C GLY A 84 -4.38 -10.69 6.89
N SER A 85 -4.19 -9.63 6.11
CA SER A 85 -5.21 -8.57 5.94
C SER A 85 -6.52 -9.11 5.38
N CYS A 86 -6.49 -10.09 4.48
CA CYS A 86 -7.68 -10.71 3.92
C CYS A 86 -8.56 -11.44 4.97
N ARG A 87 -7.99 -11.86 6.10
CA ARG A 87 -8.71 -12.54 7.18
C ARG A 87 -9.52 -11.59 8.05
N VAL A 88 -9.11 -10.32 8.11
CA VAL A 88 -9.68 -9.31 9.01
C VAL A 88 -10.49 -8.24 8.28
N VAL A 89 -10.35 -8.10 6.97
CA VAL A 89 -10.93 -7.01 6.20
C VAL A 89 -12.44 -6.90 6.35
N GLU A 90 -13.18 -7.99 6.31
CA GLU A 90 -14.65 -7.98 6.45
C GLU A 90 -15.06 -7.51 7.85
N ALA A 91 -14.41 -8.04 8.90
CA ALA A 91 -14.67 -7.67 10.29
C ALA A 91 -14.32 -6.20 10.57
N VAL A 92 -13.32 -5.65 9.88
CA VAL A 92 -12.95 -4.24 9.94
C VAL A 92 -14.00 -3.39 9.21
N MET A 93 -14.25 -3.66 7.94
CA MET A 93 -15.05 -2.78 7.08
C MET A 93 -16.48 -2.59 7.58
N CYS A 94 -17.10 -3.62 8.17
CA CYS A 94 -18.46 -3.53 8.70
C CYS A 94 -18.60 -2.70 10.00
N LYS A 95 -17.47 -2.38 10.66
CA LYS A 95 -17.45 -1.64 11.94
C LYS A 95 -16.80 -0.26 11.85
N LEU A 96 -16.40 0.18 10.66
CA LEU A 96 -15.86 1.53 10.45
C LEU A 96 -16.97 2.57 10.64
N THR A 97 -16.61 3.67 11.34
CA THR A 97 -17.51 4.78 11.65
C THR A 97 -17.12 6.05 10.90
N GLU A 98 -17.92 7.12 11.00
CA GLU A 98 -17.68 8.37 10.28
C GLU A 98 -16.27 8.98 10.50
N PRO A 99 -15.69 8.99 11.71
CA PRO A 99 -14.32 9.47 11.92
C PRO A 99 -13.27 8.78 11.04
N SER A 100 -13.45 7.51 10.69
CA SER A 100 -12.52 6.77 9.86
C SER A 100 -12.39 7.33 8.45
N ARG A 101 -13.46 7.94 7.91
CA ARG A 101 -13.49 8.48 6.54
C ARG A 101 -12.58 9.69 6.31
N ARG A 102 -12.23 10.40 7.39
CA ARG A 102 -11.42 11.63 7.34
C ARG A 102 -9.93 11.38 7.43
N LYS A 103 -9.51 10.12 7.61
CA LYS A 103 -8.10 9.74 7.82
C LYS A 103 -7.41 9.39 6.51
N ALA A 104 -6.10 9.57 6.52
CA ALA A 104 -5.23 8.99 5.52
C ALA A 104 -4.88 7.55 5.88
N TYR A 105 -4.83 6.68 4.88
CA TYR A 105 -4.44 5.28 5.01
C TYR A 105 -3.26 4.99 4.08
N ILE A 106 -2.16 4.49 4.62
CA ILE A 106 -0.96 4.22 3.83
C ILE A 106 -0.30 2.90 4.20
N GLY A 107 0.07 2.14 3.19
CA GLY A 107 0.80 0.89 3.25
C GLY A 107 0.97 0.27 1.87
N TYR A 108 1.58 -0.90 1.80
CA TYR A 108 1.73 -1.66 0.56
C TYR A 108 1.84 -3.16 0.86
N SER A 109 2.10 -3.99 -0.15
CA SER A 109 2.14 -5.44 0.03
C SER A 109 0.77 -5.98 0.48
N ASP A 110 0.71 -6.86 1.48
CA ASP A 110 -0.54 -7.42 2.03
C ASP A 110 -1.55 -6.35 2.48
N ALA A 111 -1.09 -5.15 2.90
CA ALA A 111 -1.96 -4.03 3.22
C ALA A 111 -2.85 -3.59 2.03
N GLY A 112 -2.45 -3.92 0.80
CA GLY A 112 -3.23 -3.68 -0.41
C GLY A 112 -4.66 -4.23 -0.35
N VAL A 113 -4.90 -5.29 0.42
CA VAL A 113 -6.25 -5.84 0.65
C VAL A 113 -7.16 -4.82 1.36
N LEU A 114 -6.67 -4.25 2.47
CA LEU A 114 -7.42 -3.24 3.21
C LEU A 114 -7.52 -1.92 2.44
N LEU A 115 -6.44 -1.51 1.76
CA LEU A 115 -6.47 -0.31 0.91
C LEU A 115 -7.49 -0.43 -0.21
N ALA A 116 -7.60 -1.60 -0.87
CA ALA A 116 -8.61 -1.87 -1.89
C ALA A 116 -10.04 -1.77 -1.33
N ALA A 117 -10.29 -2.39 -0.16
CA ALA A 117 -11.59 -2.37 0.49
C ALA A 117 -12.01 -0.95 0.92
N LEU A 118 -11.08 -0.19 1.50
CA LEU A 118 -11.29 1.22 1.86
C LEU A 118 -11.61 2.06 0.63
N TYR A 119 -10.79 1.96 -0.41
CA TYR A 119 -11.00 2.70 -1.65
C TYR A 119 -12.34 2.38 -2.32
N ARG A 120 -12.67 1.09 -2.44
CA ARG A 120 -13.97 0.61 -2.93
C ARG A 120 -15.15 1.18 -2.13
N SER A 121 -14.97 1.39 -0.83
CA SER A 121 -16.00 1.94 0.08
C SER A 121 -16.04 3.48 0.07
N GLY A 122 -15.32 4.15 -0.84
CA GLY A 122 -15.35 5.60 -1.02
C GLY A 122 -14.50 6.37 -0.01
N PHE A 123 -13.45 5.76 0.55
CA PHE A 123 -12.45 6.49 1.31
C PHE A 123 -11.53 7.25 0.36
N GLU A 124 -11.39 8.56 0.57
CA GLU A 124 -10.74 9.45 -0.40
C GLU A 124 -9.22 9.50 -0.27
N THR A 125 -8.68 9.25 0.93
CA THR A 125 -7.25 9.42 1.20
C THR A 125 -6.59 8.07 1.51
N VAL A 126 -6.45 7.27 0.46
CA VAL A 126 -5.85 5.95 0.50
C VAL A 126 -4.63 5.94 -0.42
N ALA A 127 -3.51 5.39 0.00
CA ALA A 127 -2.30 5.34 -0.81
C ALA A 127 -1.49 4.05 -0.62
N HIS A 128 -0.92 3.57 -1.73
CA HIS A 128 0.22 2.66 -1.71
C HIS A 128 1.47 3.45 -1.33
N GLY A 129 2.25 2.94 -0.39
CA GLY A 129 3.50 3.58 0.03
C GLY A 129 4.18 2.87 1.20
N PRO A 130 5.38 3.30 1.60
CA PRO A 130 6.20 2.62 2.59
C PRO A 130 5.47 2.35 3.91
N VAL A 131 5.71 1.18 4.50
CA VAL A 131 5.26 0.80 5.85
C VAL A 131 6.30 1.20 6.91
N ALA A 132 5.88 1.24 8.18
CA ALA A 132 6.79 1.64 9.26
C ALA A 132 8.03 0.73 9.39
N GLN A 133 7.86 -0.58 9.14
CA GLN A 133 8.94 -1.58 9.18
C GLN A 133 10.06 -1.31 8.17
N ASP A 134 9.82 -0.55 7.09
CA ASP A 134 10.84 -0.24 6.09
C ASP A 134 12.01 0.56 6.67
N ILE A 135 11.84 1.19 7.84
CA ILE A 135 12.90 1.87 8.59
C ILE A 135 14.12 0.97 8.87
N LEU A 136 13.93 -0.35 8.92
CA LEU A 136 15.00 -1.31 9.23
C LEU A 136 15.84 -1.71 8.01
N ARG A 137 15.45 -1.29 6.81
CA ARG A 137 16.18 -1.56 5.57
C ARG A 137 17.25 -0.49 5.34
N ASP A 138 18.23 -0.80 4.49
CA ASP A 138 19.17 0.21 3.99
C ASP A 138 18.41 1.31 3.26
N GLY A 139 18.63 2.57 3.62
CA GLY A 139 17.86 3.70 3.11
C GLY A 139 16.46 3.85 3.71
N GLY A 140 16.14 3.12 4.78
CA GLY A 140 14.82 3.11 5.43
C GLY A 140 14.38 4.47 5.96
N ASP A 141 15.32 5.32 6.40
CA ASP A 141 15.03 6.67 6.86
C ASP A 141 14.38 7.51 5.74
N ALA A 142 14.84 7.36 4.50
CA ALA A 142 14.26 8.03 3.34
C ALA A 142 12.87 7.48 2.99
N ALA A 143 12.65 6.16 3.10
CA ALA A 143 11.34 5.55 2.86
C ALA A 143 10.30 6.02 3.88
N VAL A 144 10.65 5.96 5.17
CA VAL A 144 9.81 6.44 6.28
C VAL A 144 9.58 7.95 6.16
N GLY A 145 10.62 8.72 5.80
CA GLY A 145 10.51 10.15 5.55
C GLY A 145 9.48 10.50 4.48
N ARG A 146 9.42 9.75 3.37
CA ARG A 146 8.40 9.93 2.34
C ARG A 146 6.99 9.65 2.86
N ALA A 147 6.81 8.56 3.62
CA ALA A 147 5.51 8.25 4.21
C ALA A 147 5.04 9.36 5.17
N LEU A 148 5.93 9.86 6.02
CA LEU A 148 5.66 10.99 6.91
C LEU A 148 5.33 12.27 6.15
N ALA A 149 6.12 12.61 5.12
CA ALA A 149 5.89 13.80 4.30
C ALA A 149 4.51 13.76 3.61
N TRP A 150 4.10 12.60 3.15
CA TRP A 150 2.75 12.45 2.58
C TRP A 150 1.65 12.51 3.64
N MET A 151 1.82 11.86 4.79
CA MET A 151 0.78 11.87 5.83
C MET A 151 0.62 13.25 6.49
N VAL A 152 1.70 13.99 6.70
CA VAL A 152 1.70 15.28 7.40
C VAL A 152 1.39 16.45 6.46
N ASP A 153 2.03 16.47 5.28
CA ASP A 153 2.03 17.63 4.39
C ASP A 153 1.34 17.39 3.04
N ARG A 154 1.00 16.14 2.71
CA ARG A 154 0.62 15.76 1.35
C ARG A 154 1.69 16.12 0.31
N SER A 155 2.97 16.04 0.72
CA SER A 155 4.11 16.47 -0.09
C SER A 155 4.13 15.81 -1.47
N PRO A 156 4.10 16.59 -2.56
CA PRO A 156 4.18 16.05 -3.92
C PRO A 156 5.51 15.38 -4.23
N GLU A 157 6.58 15.73 -3.54
CA GLU A 157 7.91 15.12 -3.70
C GLU A 157 7.95 13.67 -3.21
N ALA A 158 7.00 13.28 -2.37
CA ALA A 158 6.86 11.91 -1.90
C ALA A 158 6.19 10.98 -2.93
N LEU A 159 5.49 11.57 -3.91
CA LEU A 159 4.71 10.82 -4.90
C LEU A 159 5.60 10.15 -5.96
N GLU A 160 5.06 9.14 -6.59
CA GLU A 160 5.61 8.58 -7.81
C GLU A 160 5.60 9.68 -8.91
N PRO A 161 6.70 9.88 -9.65
CA PRO A 161 6.87 11.08 -10.49
C PRO A 161 5.81 11.32 -11.57
N THR A 162 5.13 10.27 -12.04
CA THR A 162 4.10 10.40 -13.09
C THR A 162 2.72 10.74 -12.52
N VAL A 163 2.49 10.50 -11.23
CA VAL A 163 1.17 10.68 -10.56
C VAL A 163 0.60 12.07 -10.79
N SER A 164 1.42 13.13 -10.73
CA SER A 164 0.98 14.52 -10.93
C SER A 164 0.39 14.81 -12.31
N ARG A 165 0.67 13.94 -13.29
CA ARG A 165 0.22 14.09 -14.69
C ARG A 165 -0.95 13.15 -15.02
N LEU A 166 -1.31 12.25 -14.10
CA LEU A 166 -2.32 11.23 -14.29
C LEU A 166 -3.63 11.66 -13.60
N LYS A 167 -4.74 11.29 -14.22
CA LYS A 167 -6.07 11.65 -13.69
C LYS A 167 -6.48 10.78 -12.51
N LEU A 168 -6.33 9.47 -12.67
CA LEU A 168 -6.66 8.47 -11.65
C LEU A 168 -5.50 7.46 -11.57
N THR A 169 -5.10 7.12 -10.36
CA THR A 169 -4.02 6.15 -10.11
C THR A 169 -4.39 5.12 -9.07
N ALA A 170 -3.81 3.94 -9.15
CA ALA A 170 -3.80 2.93 -8.10
C ALA A 170 -2.55 2.08 -8.24
N ALA A 171 -2.02 1.57 -7.13
CA ALA A 171 -0.85 0.71 -7.14
C ALA A 171 -1.05 -0.51 -6.23
N PHE A 172 -0.56 -1.66 -6.68
CA PHE A 172 -0.67 -2.92 -5.95
C PHE A 172 0.55 -3.82 -6.16
N ASN A 173 0.79 -4.67 -5.16
CA ASN A 173 1.51 -5.90 -5.41
C ASN A 173 0.67 -6.81 -6.34
N MET A 174 1.30 -7.42 -7.36
CA MET A 174 0.58 -8.22 -8.37
C MET A 174 -0.14 -9.42 -7.77
N THR A 175 0.54 -10.14 -6.87
CA THR A 175 -0.05 -11.31 -6.20
C THR A 175 -1.29 -10.88 -5.41
N VAL A 176 -1.21 -9.78 -4.66
CA VAL A 176 -2.34 -9.26 -3.87
C VAL A 176 -3.51 -8.87 -4.77
N LEU A 177 -3.27 -8.08 -5.81
CA LEU A 177 -4.34 -7.68 -6.73
C LEU A 177 -4.97 -8.90 -7.42
N SER A 178 -4.13 -9.82 -7.92
CA SER A 178 -4.66 -11.01 -8.63
C SER A 178 -5.61 -11.83 -7.76
N GLN A 179 -5.40 -11.85 -6.45
CA GLN A 179 -6.27 -12.58 -5.52
C GLN A 179 -7.52 -11.80 -5.08
N LEU A 180 -7.54 -10.49 -5.27
CA LEU A 180 -8.74 -9.67 -5.03
C LEU A 180 -9.74 -9.74 -6.20
N LEU A 181 -9.26 -10.01 -7.42
CA LEU A 181 -10.11 -10.02 -8.62
C LEU A 181 -11.15 -11.11 -8.56
N GLY A 182 -12.40 -10.76 -8.86
CA GLY A 182 -13.56 -11.66 -8.77
C GLY A 182 -14.10 -11.85 -7.35
N THR A 183 -13.54 -11.19 -6.34
CA THR A 183 -14.06 -11.17 -4.97
C THR A 183 -14.88 -9.90 -4.71
N PRO A 184 -15.69 -9.86 -3.62
CA PRO A 184 -16.37 -8.64 -3.20
C PRO A 184 -15.44 -7.48 -2.85
N LEU A 185 -14.14 -7.73 -2.69
CA LEU A 185 -13.11 -6.74 -2.34
C LEU A 185 -12.45 -6.10 -3.58
N GLN A 186 -12.75 -6.59 -4.79
CA GLN A 186 -12.19 -6.04 -6.02
C GLN A 186 -12.50 -4.55 -6.13
N PRO A 187 -11.49 -3.65 -6.21
CA PRO A 187 -11.72 -2.22 -6.37
C PRO A 187 -12.20 -1.90 -7.80
N ASP A 188 -12.98 -0.83 -7.95
CA ASP A 188 -13.28 -0.28 -9.26
C ASP A 188 -12.08 0.58 -9.71
N LEU A 189 -11.43 0.13 -10.79
CA LEU A 189 -10.24 0.77 -11.36
C LEU A 189 -10.49 1.31 -12.78
N ASP A 190 -11.75 1.52 -13.16
CA ASP A 190 -12.10 2.11 -14.46
C ASP A 190 -11.39 3.46 -14.66
N GLY A 191 -10.68 3.62 -15.77
CA GLY A 191 -9.94 4.83 -16.10
C GLY A 191 -8.68 5.11 -15.28
N HIS A 192 -8.28 4.22 -14.35
CA HIS A 192 -7.05 4.39 -13.58
C HIS A 192 -5.81 3.97 -14.37
N VAL A 193 -4.69 4.63 -14.12
CA VAL A 193 -3.38 4.06 -14.40
C VAL A 193 -3.03 3.10 -13.27
N LEU A 194 -2.94 1.83 -13.58
CA LEU A 194 -2.65 0.76 -12.65
C LEU A 194 -1.14 0.49 -12.61
N MET A 195 -0.53 0.72 -11.46
CA MET A 195 0.88 0.46 -11.22
C MET A 195 1.05 -0.84 -10.44
N LEU A 196 1.90 -1.74 -10.93
CA LEU A 196 2.08 -3.09 -10.36
C LEU A 196 3.54 -3.32 -9.99
N GLU A 197 3.79 -3.89 -8.83
CA GLU A 197 5.11 -4.31 -8.36
C GLU A 197 5.05 -5.75 -7.82
N GLU A 198 6.21 -6.39 -7.65
CA GLU A 198 6.25 -7.75 -7.12
C GLU A 198 7.55 -8.05 -6.38
N VAL A 199 7.50 -9.02 -5.44
CA VAL A 199 8.68 -9.49 -4.71
C VAL A 199 8.63 -10.99 -4.44
N GLY A 200 9.79 -11.64 -4.62
CA GLY A 200 9.97 -13.03 -4.18
C GLY A 200 9.26 -14.07 -5.03
N GLU A 201 8.85 -13.72 -6.25
CA GLU A 201 8.14 -14.63 -7.15
C GLU A 201 9.00 -15.07 -8.34
N ALA A 202 8.75 -16.28 -8.83
CA ALA A 202 9.35 -16.74 -10.07
C ALA A 202 8.65 -16.13 -11.29
N MET A 203 9.35 -16.01 -12.45
CA MET A 203 8.80 -15.39 -13.65
C MET A 203 7.49 -16.03 -14.13
N TYR A 204 7.35 -17.37 -14.04
CA TYR A 204 6.10 -18.04 -14.40
C TYR A 204 4.91 -17.64 -13.50
N ARG A 205 5.17 -17.22 -12.24
CA ARG A 205 4.12 -16.72 -11.34
C ARG A 205 3.74 -15.29 -11.68
N ILE A 206 4.73 -14.45 -12.02
CA ILE A 206 4.49 -13.10 -12.54
C ILE A 206 3.65 -13.17 -13.81
N ASP A 207 4.03 -14.05 -14.75
CA ASP A 207 3.28 -14.30 -15.97
C ASP A 207 1.83 -14.70 -15.70
N ARG A 208 1.61 -15.67 -14.81
CA ARG A 208 0.28 -16.15 -14.44
C ARG A 208 -0.56 -15.08 -13.72
N SER A 209 0.07 -14.26 -12.86
CA SER A 209 -0.61 -13.13 -12.19
C SER A 209 -1.05 -12.09 -13.21
N LEU A 210 -0.20 -11.72 -14.15
CA LEU A 210 -0.54 -10.80 -15.23
C LEU A 210 -1.59 -11.37 -16.18
N PHE A 211 -1.52 -12.68 -16.51
CA PHE A 211 -2.61 -13.35 -17.21
C PHE A 211 -3.95 -13.17 -16.50
N HIS A 212 -4.01 -13.45 -15.20
CA HIS A 212 -5.25 -13.31 -14.42
C HIS A 212 -5.73 -11.86 -14.35
N ILE A 213 -4.84 -10.93 -14.02
CA ILE A 213 -5.15 -9.50 -13.92
C ILE A 213 -5.71 -8.99 -15.25
N THR A 214 -5.03 -9.21 -16.36
CA THR A 214 -5.43 -8.69 -17.67
C THR A 214 -6.60 -9.46 -18.32
N SER A 215 -6.95 -10.64 -17.80
CA SER A 215 -8.14 -11.39 -18.22
C SER A 215 -9.42 -10.85 -17.58
N ASN A 216 -9.34 -10.12 -16.48
CA ASN A 216 -10.50 -9.56 -15.79
C ASN A 216 -11.12 -8.43 -16.64
N ALA A 217 -12.44 -8.52 -16.91
CA ALA A 217 -13.13 -7.58 -17.79
C ALA A 217 -13.16 -6.14 -17.24
N GLU A 218 -13.18 -5.97 -15.91
CA GLU A 218 -13.16 -4.64 -15.28
C GLU A 218 -11.75 -4.04 -15.34
N ILE A 219 -10.70 -4.84 -15.14
CA ILE A 219 -9.33 -4.38 -15.27
C ILE A 219 -8.99 -3.95 -16.71
N ARG A 220 -9.64 -4.52 -17.72
CA ARG A 220 -9.47 -4.07 -19.11
C ARG A 220 -9.95 -2.65 -19.37
N ARG A 221 -10.66 -2.02 -18.44
CA ARG A 221 -11.10 -0.63 -18.53
C ARG A 221 -10.11 0.36 -17.91
N VAL A 222 -8.98 -0.10 -17.35
CA VAL A 222 -7.92 0.81 -16.88
C VAL A 222 -7.38 1.67 -18.02
N ALA A 223 -6.94 2.88 -17.72
CA ALA A 223 -6.31 3.77 -18.71
C ALA A 223 -4.97 3.21 -19.21
N GLY A 224 -4.33 2.36 -18.44
CA GLY A 224 -3.13 1.62 -18.80
C GLY A 224 -2.42 1.03 -17.60
N VAL A 225 -1.38 0.25 -17.87
CA VAL A 225 -0.56 -0.43 -16.86
C VAL A 225 0.86 0.12 -16.91
N MET A 226 1.42 0.39 -15.73
CA MET A 226 2.84 0.64 -15.51
C MET A 226 3.42 -0.48 -14.62
N LEU A 227 4.66 -0.86 -14.87
CA LEU A 227 5.36 -1.86 -14.07
C LEU A 227 6.38 -1.20 -13.15
N GLY A 228 6.24 -1.40 -11.86
CA GLY A 228 7.22 -1.12 -10.84
C GLY A 228 8.41 -2.10 -10.89
N ARG A 229 9.17 -2.12 -9.81
CA ARG A 229 10.26 -3.10 -9.67
C ARG A 229 9.71 -4.46 -9.25
N CYS A 230 10.23 -5.51 -9.90
CA CYS A 230 10.09 -6.88 -9.46
C CYS A 230 11.43 -7.30 -8.84
N SER A 231 11.46 -7.67 -7.58
CA SER A 231 12.68 -7.94 -6.84
C SER A 231 12.67 -9.32 -6.18
N GLY A 232 13.87 -9.83 -5.86
CA GLY A 232 13.97 -11.15 -5.25
C GLY A 232 13.45 -12.28 -6.13
N ILE A 233 13.61 -12.14 -7.45
CA ILE A 233 13.10 -13.11 -8.43
C ILE A 233 13.71 -14.49 -8.16
N ILE A 234 12.85 -15.48 -8.04
CA ILE A 234 13.23 -16.88 -7.89
C ILE A 234 13.53 -17.46 -9.29
N PRO A 235 14.73 -18.01 -9.53
CA PRO A 235 15.08 -18.60 -10.82
C PRO A 235 14.09 -19.70 -11.24
N ASN A 236 13.74 -19.71 -12.51
CA ASN A 236 12.98 -20.80 -13.11
C ASN A 236 13.93 -21.91 -13.61
N GLU A 237 13.52 -23.15 -13.47
CA GLU A 237 14.20 -24.31 -14.06
C GLU A 237 13.16 -25.13 -14.87
N PRO A 238 13.25 -25.18 -16.21
CA PRO A 238 14.20 -24.43 -17.06
C PRO A 238 13.95 -22.92 -17.02
N ASP A 239 14.92 -22.14 -17.56
CA ASP A 239 14.81 -20.68 -17.67
C ASP A 239 13.50 -20.27 -18.35
N PHE A 240 12.87 -19.21 -17.87
CA PHE A 240 11.57 -18.76 -18.40
C PHE A 240 11.68 -18.10 -19.79
N GLY A 241 12.85 -17.55 -20.11
CA GLY A 241 13.14 -16.97 -21.43
C GLY A 241 12.54 -15.57 -21.67
N MET A 242 11.90 -14.96 -20.67
CA MET A 242 11.39 -13.57 -20.71
C MET A 242 11.64 -12.90 -19.35
N ASN A 243 11.94 -11.60 -19.37
CA ASN A 243 11.98 -10.80 -18.15
C ASN A 243 10.58 -10.24 -17.81
N GLU A 244 10.45 -9.63 -16.62
CA GLU A 244 9.18 -9.13 -16.11
C GLU A 244 8.55 -8.04 -16.98
N GLU A 245 9.37 -7.22 -17.65
CA GLU A 245 8.85 -6.18 -18.56
C GLU A 245 8.33 -6.77 -19.87
N GLU A 246 9.03 -7.73 -20.43
CA GLU A 246 8.58 -8.46 -21.63
C GLU A 246 7.26 -9.18 -21.36
N ILE A 247 7.12 -9.81 -20.19
CA ILE A 247 5.87 -10.45 -19.75
C ILE A 247 4.74 -9.42 -19.65
N ALA A 248 4.98 -8.28 -18.98
CA ALA A 248 3.97 -7.24 -18.82
C ALA A 248 3.53 -6.66 -20.16
N ARG A 249 4.46 -6.38 -21.08
CA ARG A 249 4.15 -5.93 -22.44
C ARG A 249 3.34 -6.94 -23.22
N TYR A 250 3.69 -8.23 -23.14
CA TYR A 250 2.98 -9.32 -23.80
C TYR A 250 1.50 -9.36 -23.35
N TRP A 251 1.24 -9.34 -22.06
CA TRP A 251 -0.13 -9.40 -21.54
C TRP A 251 -0.93 -8.13 -21.78
N CYS A 252 -0.32 -6.95 -21.69
CA CYS A 252 -0.95 -5.69 -22.07
C CYS A 252 -1.36 -5.69 -23.54
N GLN A 253 -0.46 -6.06 -24.44
CA GLN A 253 -0.76 -6.14 -25.88
C GLN A 253 -1.89 -7.15 -26.17
N ARG A 254 -1.83 -8.34 -25.56
CA ARG A 254 -2.81 -9.40 -25.76
C ARG A 254 -4.21 -9.04 -25.27
N SER A 255 -4.31 -8.24 -24.19
CA SER A 255 -5.58 -7.82 -23.58
C SER A 255 -6.12 -6.50 -24.12
N GLY A 256 -5.35 -5.78 -24.93
CA GLY A 256 -5.70 -4.44 -25.42
C GLY A 256 -5.56 -3.34 -24.39
N ILE A 257 -4.87 -3.60 -23.26
CA ILE A 257 -4.59 -2.59 -22.23
C ILE A 257 -3.36 -1.77 -22.64
N PRO A 258 -3.38 -0.43 -22.61
CA PRO A 258 -2.20 0.38 -22.90
C PRO A 258 -1.04 0.07 -21.94
N TRP A 259 0.14 -0.20 -22.49
CA TRP A 259 1.39 -0.24 -21.77
C TRP A 259 1.97 1.17 -21.64
N LEU A 260 2.17 1.65 -20.40
CA LEU A 260 2.61 3.03 -20.13
C LEU A 260 4.05 3.13 -19.61
N GLY A 261 4.77 2.01 -19.55
CA GLY A 261 6.17 1.99 -19.14
C GLY A 261 6.41 1.61 -17.69
N ARG A 262 7.49 2.15 -17.10
CA ARG A 262 7.92 1.82 -15.73
C ARG A 262 7.39 2.84 -14.73
N ALA A 263 7.08 2.37 -13.51
CA ALA A 263 6.72 3.18 -12.36
C ALA A 263 7.82 3.10 -11.28
N ASP A 264 8.00 4.18 -10.50
CA ASP A 264 8.98 4.19 -9.40
C ASP A 264 8.39 3.68 -8.09
N ILE A 265 7.86 2.46 -8.13
CA ILE A 265 7.37 1.70 -6.97
C ILE A 265 8.05 0.33 -6.89
N GLY A 266 8.04 -0.31 -5.73
CA GLY A 266 8.60 -1.65 -5.54
C GLY A 266 8.72 -2.03 -4.07
N HIS A 267 9.21 -3.26 -3.79
CA HIS A 267 9.40 -3.77 -2.44
C HIS A 267 10.75 -3.36 -1.82
N ASP A 268 11.15 -2.12 -2.03
CA ASP A 268 12.42 -1.56 -1.57
C ASP A 268 12.23 -0.16 -0.97
N THR A 269 13.30 0.43 -0.45
CA THR A 269 13.26 1.75 0.19
C THR A 269 13.14 2.93 -0.79
N ASN A 270 13.21 2.69 -2.10
CA ASN A 270 12.90 3.70 -3.11
C ASN A 270 11.40 3.74 -3.46
N ASN A 271 10.59 2.85 -2.90
CA ASN A 271 9.14 2.82 -3.11
C ASN A 271 8.52 4.21 -2.90
N LYS A 272 7.92 4.75 -3.97
CA LYS A 272 7.22 6.04 -3.95
C LYS A 272 5.75 5.85 -3.62
N ILE A 273 5.08 6.96 -3.29
CA ILE A 273 3.68 6.92 -2.91
C ILE A 273 2.79 7.08 -4.14
N VAL A 274 1.77 6.23 -4.24
CA VAL A 274 0.72 6.32 -5.24
C VAL A 274 -0.62 6.42 -4.53
N PRO A 275 -1.26 7.60 -4.50
CA PRO A 275 -2.63 7.75 -4.04
C PRO A 275 -3.59 6.96 -4.93
N PHE A 276 -4.66 6.43 -4.34
CA PHE A 276 -5.75 5.83 -5.09
C PHE A 276 -6.74 6.92 -5.50
N GLY A 277 -7.17 6.90 -6.76
CA GLY A 277 -8.02 7.94 -7.33
C GLY A 277 -7.24 9.17 -7.79
N THR A 278 -7.76 10.37 -7.54
CA THR A 278 -7.14 11.63 -7.95
C THR A 278 -6.00 12.01 -7.02
N SER A 279 -4.86 12.43 -7.59
CA SER A 279 -3.74 12.98 -6.83
C SER A 279 -3.96 14.44 -6.39
N HIS A 280 -5.00 15.09 -6.93
CA HIS A 280 -5.24 16.50 -6.69
C HIS A 280 -5.99 16.70 -5.38
N GLU A 281 -5.38 17.48 -4.49
CA GLU A 281 -6.05 18.08 -3.34
C GLU A 281 -7.33 18.77 -3.81
N ARG A 282 -8.46 18.46 -3.21
CA ARG A 282 -9.55 19.41 -3.17
C ARG A 282 -9.12 20.52 -2.21
N CYS A 283 -8.76 21.67 -2.78
CA CYS A 283 -8.53 22.90 -2.03
C CYS A 283 -9.69 23.25 -1.08
#